data_3df0cb579a384b6e03840b58e8a25611
#
_entry.id   3df0cb579a384b6e03840b58e8a25611
#
_cell.length_a   1.000
_cell.length_b   1.000
_cell.length_c   1.000
_cell.angle_alpha   90.00
_cell.angle_beta   90.00
_cell.angle_gamma   90.00
#
_symmetry.space_group_name_H-M   'P 1'
#
loop_
_entity.id
_entity.type
_entity.pdbx_description
1 polymer ?
#
loop_
_entity_poly.entity_id
_entity_poly.type
_entity_poly.pdbx_seq_one_letter_code
_entity_poly.pdbx_strand_id
1 'polypeptide(L)'
;SRLAGKMPRVRRAKPIPEATMVEELPPEGLDEEDPFQAVQEDKVIKVSKWRLPGIDLLSKGEAQTVPQATLDEMAVNIETTLSDHGVEVSVKDIKTGPRVIRFGLVPGWVKRYRDTRNGGAEDGTPPEMARVKVHSIVARERDLALSLKTSDLRIESPVPGEALVGLEVPSPR
;
A
#
# COMPACT_ATOMS: atom_id res chain seq x y z
N SER A 1 -32.43 -48.19 -23.91
CA SER A 1 -32.54 -47.80 -22.52
C SER A 1 -32.24 -46.33 -22.38
N ARG A 2 -33.27 -45.53 -22.06
CA ARG A 2 -33.20 -44.05 -21.98
C ARG A 2 -32.81 -43.66 -20.55
N LEU A 3 -31.69 -42.99 -20.38
CA LEU A 3 -31.37 -42.29 -19.14
C LEU A 3 -31.75 -40.81 -19.27
N ALA A 4 -32.89 -40.46 -18.68
CA ALA A 4 -33.34 -39.09 -18.57
C ALA A 4 -32.59 -38.39 -17.39
N GLY A 5 -31.69 -37.49 -17.74
CA GLY A 5 -31.00 -36.61 -16.78
C GLY A 5 -31.98 -35.60 -16.16
N LYS A 6 -32.14 -35.67 -14.86
CA LYS A 6 -33.00 -34.80 -14.05
C LYS A 6 -32.31 -33.43 -13.87
N MET A 7 -32.81 -32.40 -14.56
CA MET A 7 -32.35 -31.01 -14.39
C MET A 7 -32.73 -30.46 -13.00
N PRO A 8 -31.83 -29.70 -12.35
CA PRO A 8 -32.16 -29.09 -11.07
C PRO A 8 -33.18 -27.95 -11.25
N ARG A 9 -34.22 -27.96 -10.41
CA ARG A 9 -35.25 -26.92 -10.36
C ARG A 9 -34.63 -25.59 -9.91
N VAL A 10 -34.67 -24.60 -10.80
CA VAL A 10 -34.39 -23.20 -10.46
C VAL A 10 -35.47 -22.70 -9.50
N ARG A 11 -35.08 -22.32 -8.28
CA ARG A 11 -35.99 -21.67 -7.34
C ARG A 11 -36.32 -20.27 -7.87
N ARG A 12 -37.59 -20.04 -8.18
CA ARG A 12 -38.11 -18.71 -8.48
C ARG A 12 -37.92 -17.80 -7.26
N ALA A 13 -37.23 -16.66 -7.50
CA ALA A 13 -37.12 -15.59 -6.54
C ALA A 13 -38.55 -15.04 -6.21
N LYS A 14 -38.80 -14.75 -4.92
CA LYS A 14 -40.02 -14.09 -4.46
C LYS A 14 -40.06 -12.68 -5.05
N PRO A 15 -41.28 -12.20 -5.45
CA PRO A 15 -41.42 -10.81 -5.90
C PRO A 15 -41.11 -9.84 -4.75
N ILE A 16 -40.37 -8.81 -5.08
CA ILE A 16 -40.07 -7.67 -4.20
C ILE A 16 -41.42 -6.92 -4.01
N PRO A 17 -41.84 -6.59 -2.79
CA PRO A 17 -43.03 -5.76 -2.59
C PRO A 17 -42.82 -4.38 -3.21
N GLU A 18 -43.86 -3.90 -3.91
CA GLU A 18 -43.92 -2.58 -4.50
C GLU A 18 -43.65 -1.51 -3.44
N ALA A 19 -42.77 -0.58 -3.80
CA ALA A 19 -42.41 0.57 -2.99
C ALA A 19 -43.65 1.39 -2.69
N THR A 20 -43.97 1.48 -1.41
CA THR A 20 -44.98 2.41 -0.88
C THR A 20 -44.56 3.83 -1.27
N MET A 21 -45.51 4.59 -1.82
CA MET A 21 -45.36 6.00 -2.18
C MET A 21 -44.68 6.76 -1.05
N VAL A 22 -43.54 7.34 -1.38
CA VAL A 22 -42.89 8.32 -0.53
C VAL A 22 -43.69 9.59 -0.64
N GLU A 23 -44.33 9.95 0.46
CA GLU A 23 -45.01 11.24 0.64
C GLU A 23 -43.98 12.34 0.48
N GLU A 24 -44.14 13.20 -0.53
CA GLU A 24 -43.29 14.37 -0.75
C GLU A 24 -43.41 15.30 0.48
N LEU A 25 -42.40 15.34 1.28
CA LEU A 25 -42.20 16.41 2.26
C LEU A 25 -41.94 17.72 1.49
N PRO A 26 -42.57 18.83 1.93
CA PRO A 26 -42.31 20.14 1.33
C PRO A 26 -40.83 20.52 1.53
N PRO A 27 -40.25 21.31 0.63
CA PRO A 27 -38.85 21.76 0.77
C PRO A 27 -38.81 22.76 1.94
N GLU A 28 -38.44 22.26 3.10
CA GLU A 28 -37.94 23.13 4.15
C GLU A 28 -36.62 23.69 3.64
N GLY A 29 -36.60 25.02 3.52
CA GLY A 29 -35.39 25.76 3.18
C GLY A 29 -34.30 25.43 4.22
N LEU A 30 -33.41 24.53 3.86
CA LEU A 30 -32.16 24.41 4.54
C LEU A 30 -31.31 25.61 4.07
N ASP A 31 -31.30 26.64 4.91
CA ASP A 31 -30.17 27.58 4.88
C ASP A 31 -28.93 26.71 5.02
N GLU A 32 -28.15 26.59 3.94
CA GLU A 32 -26.84 25.97 3.94
C GLU A 32 -25.91 26.82 4.82
N GLU A 33 -26.07 26.72 6.12
CA GLU A 33 -25.05 27.15 7.04
C GLU A 33 -23.88 26.19 6.87
N ASP A 34 -22.86 26.66 6.15
CA ASP A 34 -21.58 26.03 5.97
C ASP A 34 -21.05 25.60 7.36
N PRO A 35 -20.95 24.27 7.64
CA PRO A 35 -20.52 23.81 8.96
C PRO A 35 -19.09 24.23 9.31
N PHE A 36 -18.36 24.83 8.37
CA PHE A 36 -17.03 25.41 8.60
C PHE A 36 -17.06 26.91 8.95
N GLN A 37 -18.21 27.61 8.86
CA GLN A 37 -18.28 29.01 9.28
C GLN A 37 -18.54 29.20 10.78
N ALA A 38 -18.84 28.13 11.50
CA ALA A 38 -18.96 28.14 12.94
C ALA A 38 -17.64 27.84 13.68
N VAL A 39 -16.49 28.09 13.08
CA VAL A 39 -15.28 28.34 13.86
C VAL A 39 -15.44 29.72 14.50
N GLN A 40 -16.25 29.73 15.55
CA GLN A 40 -16.32 30.86 16.45
C GLN A 40 -14.91 31.24 16.82
N GLU A 41 -14.61 32.52 16.60
CA GLU A 41 -13.41 33.18 17.05
C GLU A 41 -12.96 32.57 18.38
N ASP A 42 -11.77 32.01 18.37
CA ASP A 42 -11.15 31.36 19.50
C ASP A 42 -11.45 32.19 20.76
N LYS A 43 -12.27 31.62 21.63
CA LYS A 43 -12.20 32.01 23.04
C LYS A 43 -10.77 31.72 23.45
N VAL A 44 -9.94 32.75 23.33
CA VAL A 44 -8.58 32.76 23.88
C VAL A 44 -8.74 32.32 25.33
N ILE A 45 -8.51 31.03 25.55
CA ILE A 45 -8.41 30.49 26.90
C ILE A 45 -7.22 31.25 27.50
N LYS A 46 -7.51 32.29 28.27
CA LYS A 46 -6.49 33.00 29.02
C LYS A 46 -5.95 32.00 30.03
N VAL A 47 -5.00 31.21 29.61
CA VAL A 47 -4.18 30.34 30.45
C VAL A 47 -3.26 31.31 31.23
N SER A 48 -3.77 31.74 32.35
CA SER A 48 -3.37 32.97 33.04
C SER A 48 -2.01 32.94 33.71
N LYS A 49 -1.07 32.09 33.40
CA LYS A 49 0.29 32.12 33.98
C LYS A 49 1.41 31.54 33.09
N TRP A 50 1.10 30.91 31.99
CA TRP A 50 2.13 30.28 31.16
C TRP A 50 2.38 31.16 29.93
N ARG A 51 3.60 31.67 29.76
CA ARG A 51 4.07 32.23 28.51
C ARG A 51 4.63 31.10 27.67
N LEU A 52 4.07 30.87 26.48
CA LEU A 52 4.69 29.98 25.52
C LEU A 52 6.07 30.54 25.16
N PRO A 53 7.07 29.66 25.00
CA PRO A 53 8.37 30.07 24.48
C PRO A 53 8.23 30.74 23.10
N GLY A 54 9.03 31.75 22.84
CA GLY A 54 9.05 32.40 21.53
C GLY A 54 9.57 31.45 20.47
N ILE A 55 9.09 31.60 19.24
CA ILE A 55 9.52 30.79 18.09
C ILE A 55 11.00 31.02 17.75
N ASP A 56 11.56 32.12 18.19
CA ASP A 56 12.98 32.50 18.09
C ASP A 56 13.93 31.58 18.88
N LEU A 57 13.40 30.81 19.84
CA LEU A 57 14.15 29.74 20.52
C LEU A 57 14.40 28.51 19.59
N LEU A 58 13.70 28.40 18.48
CA LEU A 58 13.89 27.32 17.53
C LEU A 58 14.92 27.74 16.49
N SER A 59 16.01 27.00 16.38
CA SER A 59 16.91 27.16 15.24
C SER A 59 16.29 26.54 13.99
N LYS A 60 16.37 27.25 12.86
CA LYS A 60 15.94 26.71 11.58
C LYS A 60 16.85 25.55 11.21
N GLY A 61 16.29 24.32 11.19
CA GLY A 61 17.02 23.15 10.74
C GLY A 61 17.38 23.25 9.25
N GLU A 62 18.56 22.81 8.89
CA GLU A 62 18.92 22.63 7.49
C GLU A 62 18.17 21.43 6.93
N ALA A 63 17.52 21.61 5.79
CA ALA A 63 16.85 20.51 5.09
C ALA A 63 17.94 19.57 4.54
N GLN A 64 18.13 18.42 5.18
CA GLN A 64 18.99 17.38 4.65
C GLN A 64 18.26 16.69 3.50
N THR A 65 18.65 17.00 2.26
CA THR A 65 18.19 16.29 1.08
C THR A 65 19.16 15.18 0.75
N VAL A 66 18.67 13.94 0.65
CA VAL A 66 19.47 12.81 0.21
C VAL A 66 19.78 12.99 -1.28
N PRO A 67 21.03 12.85 -1.72
CA PRO A 67 21.40 12.93 -3.13
C PRO A 67 20.65 11.88 -3.97
N GLN A 68 20.24 12.25 -5.19
CA GLN A 68 19.53 11.34 -6.08
C GLN A 68 20.34 10.07 -6.38
N ALA A 69 21.66 10.22 -6.58
CA ALA A 69 22.54 9.08 -6.81
C ALA A 69 22.49 8.02 -5.69
N THR A 70 22.40 8.45 -4.43
CA THR A 70 22.26 7.54 -3.29
C THR A 70 20.92 6.83 -3.31
N LEU A 71 19.84 7.53 -3.70
CA LEU A 71 18.50 6.92 -3.85
C LEU A 71 18.48 5.85 -4.94
N ASP A 72 19.13 6.15 -6.08
CA ASP A 72 19.23 5.22 -7.20
C ASP A 72 20.08 3.98 -6.83
N GLU A 73 21.20 4.17 -6.12
CA GLU A 73 22.00 3.06 -5.60
C GLU A 73 21.21 2.17 -4.64
N MET A 74 20.44 2.77 -3.74
CA MET A 74 19.56 2.02 -2.82
C MET A 74 18.50 1.25 -3.59
N ALA A 75 17.89 1.85 -4.61
CA ALA A 75 16.87 1.20 -5.43
C ALA A 75 17.44 -0.03 -6.17
N VAL A 76 18.61 0.11 -6.79
CA VAL A 76 19.31 -1.00 -7.47
C VAL A 76 19.66 -2.10 -6.47
N ASN A 77 20.14 -1.73 -5.28
CA ASN A 77 20.48 -2.71 -4.25
C ASN A 77 19.24 -3.50 -3.77
N ILE A 78 18.10 -2.84 -3.62
CA ILE A 78 16.82 -3.48 -3.27
C ILE A 78 16.41 -4.48 -4.36
N GLU A 79 16.41 -4.06 -5.63
CA GLU A 79 16.02 -4.91 -6.76
C GLU A 79 16.95 -6.12 -6.88
N THR A 80 18.27 -5.90 -6.80
CA THR A 80 19.27 -6.95 -6.87
C THR A 80 19.12 -7.96 -5.74
N THR A 81 18.99 -7.47 -4.49
CA THR A 81 18.84 -8.35 -3.32
C THR A 81 17.61 -9.22 -3.44
N LEU A 82 16.49 -8.68 -3.88
CA LEU A 82 15.26 -9.46 -4.06
C LEU A 82 15.36 -10.43 -5.24
N SER A 83 15.98 -10.03 -6.34
CA SER A 83 16.23 -10.89 -7.51
C SER A 83 17.13 -12.07 -7.16
N ASP A 84 18.20 -11.88 -6.37
CA ASP A 84 19.09 -12.94 -5.88
C ASP A 84 18.33 -14.01 -5.05
N HIS A 85 17.24 -13.61 -4.42
CA HIS A 85 16.34 -14.50 -3.72
C HIS A 85 15.17 -15.02 -4.59
N GLY A 86 15.20 -14.79 -5.90
CA GLY A 86 14.15 -15.23 -6.83
C GLY A 86 12.86 -14.45 -6.72
N VAL A 87 12.91 -13.21 -6.21
CA VAL A 87 11.77 -12.31 -6.05
C VAL A 87 11.95 -11.11 -6.97
N GLU A 88 11.42 -11.21 -8.19
CA GLU A 88 11.49 -10.12 -9.16
C GLU A 88 10.57 -8.97 -8.77
N VAL A 89 11.13 -7.78 -8.60
CA VAL A 89 10.40 -6.53 -8.33
C VAL A 89 10.99 -5.37 -9.12
N SER A 90 10.23 -4.29 -9.25
CA SER A 90 10.72 -3.04 -9.81
C SER A 90 10.39 -1.90 -8.85
N VAL A 91 11.37 -1.04 -8.55
CA VAL A 91 11.19 0.20 -7.81
C VAL A 91 10.59 1.25 -8.76
N LYS A 92 9.38 1.71 -8.49
CA LYS A 92 8.66 2.67 -9.35
C LYS A 92 8.52 4.05 -8.76
N ASP A 93 8.51 4.15 -7.45
CA ASP A 93 8.27 5.40 -6.73
C ASP A 93 9.25 5.52 -5.57
N ILE A 94 9.84 6.70 -5.41
CA ILE A 94 10.74 7.00 -4.29
C ILE A 94 10.26 8.29 -3.65
N LYS A 95 9.78 8.21 -2.42
CA LYS A 95 9.34 9.36 -1.64
C LYS A 95 10.30 9.60 -0.49
N THR A 96 10.98 10.74 -0.55
CA THR A 96 11.94 11.15 0.48
C THR A 96 11.25 11.98 1.56
N GLY A 97 11.36 11.53 2.80
CA GLY A 97 10.97 12.28 3.98
C GLY A 97 12.18 12.72 4.81
N PRO A 98 11.99 13.51 5.85
CA PRO A 98 13.09 14.03 6.67
C PRO A 98 13.81 12.93 7.47
N ARG A 99 13.18 11.81 7.75
CA ARG A 99 13.72 10.71 8.55
C ARG A 99 13.65 9.35 7.87
N VAL A 100 12.75 9.20 6.90
CA VAL A 100 12.43 7.93 6.25
C VAL A 100 12.33 8.15 4.75
N ILE A 101 12.85 7.22 3.98
CA ILE A 101 12.70 7.14 2.53
C ILE A 101 11.78 5.96 2.25
N ARG A 102 10.72 6.15 1.46
CA ARG A 102 9.82 5.09 1.03
C ARG A 102 10.08 4.73 -0.42
N PHE A 103 10.39 3.47 -0.66
CA PHE A 103 10.50 2.88 -2.00
C PHE A 103 9.22 2.13 -2.32
N GLY A 104 8.58 2.45 -3.43
CA GLY A 104 7.38 1.77 -3.93
C GLY A 104 7.75 0.60 -4.84
N LEU A 105 7.55 -0.62 -4.38
CA LEU A 105 7.89 -1.85 -5.08
C LEU A 105 6.69 -2.40 -5.84
N VAL A 106 6.87 -2.70 -7.12
CA VAL A 106 5.89 -3.40 -7.94
C VAL A 106 6.33 -4.84 -8.14
N PRO A 107 5.51 -5.83 -7.71
CA PRO A 107 5.81 -7.24 -7.95
C PRO A 107 5.90 -7.56 -9.44
N GLY A 108 6.98 -8.18 -9.86
CA GLY A 108 7.23 -8.62 -11.23
C GLY A 108 6.71 -10.03 -11.51
N TRP A 109 7.31 -10.69 -12.50
CA TRP A 109 6.94 -12.03 -12.95
C TRP A 109 8.13 -12.96 -12.83
N VAL A 110 7.92 -14.17 -12.29
CA VAL A 110 8.93 -15.22 -12.18
C VAL A 110 8.53 -16.44 -13.00
N LYS A 111 9.52 -17.09 -13.58
CA LYS A 111 9.32 -18.37 -14.26
C LYS A 111 9.15 -19.47 -13.22
N ARG A 112 8.02 -20.15 -13.21
CA ARG A 112 7.79 -21.34 -12.38
C ARG A 112 7.91 -22.58 -13.25
N TYR A 113 8.79 -23.48 -12.86
CA TYR A 113 8.81 -24.83 -13.38
C TYR A 113 7.82 -25.66 -12.59
N ARG A 114 6.96 -26.39 -13.28
CA ARG A 114 6.03 -27.31 -12.63
C ARG A 114 6.82 -28.44 -12.00
N ASP A 115 6.82 -28.48 -10.67
CA ASP A 115 7.46 -29.55 -9.89
C ASP A 115 6.62 -30.80 -10.05
N THR A 116 6.98 -31.69 -11.00
CA THR A 116 6.34 -33.00 -11.20
C THR A 116 6.84 -33.93 -10.13
N ARG A 117 6.20 -33.88 -8.97
CA ARG A 117 6.47 -34.76 -7.81
C ARG A 117 6.21 -36.24 -8.07
N ASN A 118 5.71 -36.62 -9.23
CA ASN A 118 5.53 -38.02 -9.70
C ASN A 118 6.19 -38.18 -11.05
N GLY A 119 7.48 -38.52 -11.05
CA GLY A 119 8.21 -39.29 -12.04
C GLY A 119 7.84 -39.11 -13.50
N GLY A 120 8.12 -37.96 -14.07
CA GLY A 120 7.93 -37.68 -15.47
C GLY A 120 8.27 -36.26 -15.77
N ALA A 121 9.57 -35.91 -15.77
CA ALA A 121 10.02 -34.72 -16.44
C ALA A 121 9.83 -35.00 -17.95
N GLU A 122 8.70 -34.63 -18.53
CA GLU A 122 8.62 -34.41 -19.95
C GLU A 122 9.42 -33.13 -20.22
N ASP A 123 10.63 -33.37 -20.67
CA ASP A 123 11.57 -32.39 -21.21
C ASP A 123 10.84 -31.61 -22.30
N GLY A 124 10.41 -30.39 -22.02
CA GLY A 124 9.75 -29.56 -23.03
C GLY A 124 8.55 -28.74 -22.57
N THR A 125 8.07 -28.89 -21.35
CA THR A 125 6.98 -28.01 -20.86
C THR A 125 7.51 -26.61 -20.61
N PRO A 126 7.02 -25.56 -21.32
CA PRO A 126 7.49 -24.20 -21.12
C PRO A 126 7.18 -23.76 -19.68
N PRO A 127 8.07 -23.00 -19.05
CA PRO A 127 7.86 -22.49 -17.69
C PRO A 127 6.61 -21.59 -17.66
N GLU A 128 5.77 -21.79 -16.66
CA GLU A 128 4.62 -20.94 -16.43
C GLU A 128 5.07 -19.61 -15.80
N MET A 129 4.64 -18.49 -16.37
CA MET A 129 4.90 -17.17 -15.80
C MET A 129 3.94 -16.92 -14.64
N ALA A 130 4.46 -16.82 -13.43
CA ALA A 130 3.69 -16.52 -12.25
C ALA A 130 4.08 -15.14 -11.69
N ARG A 131 3.08 -14.38 -11.24
CA ARG A 131 3.35 -13.12 -10.58
C ARG A 131 3.95 -13.35 -9.19
N VAL A 132 4.95 -12.54 -8.82
CA VAL A 132 5.53 -12.55 -7.48
C VAL A 132 4.44 -12.27 -6.45
N LYS A 133 4.38 -13.08 -5.41
CA LYS A 133 3.44 -12.89 -4.31
C LYS A 133 3.99 -11.84 -3.34
N VAL A 134 3.14 -10.94 -2.86
CA VAL A 134 3.51 -9.91 -1.86
C VAL A 134 4.18 -10.54 -0.63
N HIS A 135 3.66 -11.67 -0.17
CA HIS A 135 4.25 -12.40 0.96
C HIS A 135 5.72 -12.79 0.73
N SER A 136 6.12 -13.09 -0.51
CA SER A 136 7.52 -13.41 -0.83
C SER A 136 8.43 -12.20 -0.64
N ILE A 137 7.95 -10.98 -0.87
CA ILE A 137 8.68 -9.74 -0.62
C ILE A 137 8.82 -9.53 0.90
N VAL A 138 7.72 -9.63 1.64
CA VAL A 138 7.69 -9.45 3.09
C VAL A 138 8.61 -10.44 3.80
N ALA A 139 8.67 -11.69 3.32
CA ALA A 139 9.55 -12.71 3.90
C ALA A 139 11.05 -12.39 3.77
N ARG A 140 11.44 -11.42 2.93
CA ARG A 140 12.84 -10.99 2.72
C ARG A 140 13.22 -9.69 3.47
N GLU A 141 12.39 -9.27 4.42
CA GLU A 141 12.64 -8.07 5.22
C GLU A 141 14.03 -8.07 5.86
N ARG A 142 14.45 -9.19 6.45
CA ARG A 142 15.76 -9.30 7.11
C ARG A 142 16.92 -9.30 6.13
N ASP A 143 16.76 -9.91 4.97
CA ASP A 143 17.78 -9.94 3.91
C ASP A 143 17.98 -8.53 3.35
N LEU A 144 16.89 -7.79 3.15
CA LEU A 144 16.92 -6.38 2.76
C LEU A 144 17.56 -5.49 3.83
N ALA A 145 17.23 -5.70 5.10
CA ALA A 145 17.81 -4.94 6.20
C ALA A 145 19.34 -5.11 6.25
N LEU A 146 19.82 -6.32 6.01
CA LEU A 146 21.25 -6.64 5.94
C LEU A 146 21.90 -5.94 4.74
N SER A 147 21.33 -6.06 3.55
CA SER A 147 21.85 -5.46 2.31
C SER A 147 21.91 -3.93 2.39
N LEU A 148 20.88 -3.30 2.96
CA LEU A 148 20.81 -1.86 3.14
C LEU A 148 21.55 -1.36 4.40
N LYS A 149 22.15 -2.27 5.17
CA LYS A 149 22.89 -1.97 6.40
C LYS A 149 22.06 -1.17 7.41
N THR A 150 20.78 -1.50 7.54
CA THR A 150 19.84 -0.86 8.46
C THR A 150 19.12 -1.88 9.33
N SER A 151 18.84 -1.53 10.59
CA SER A 151 18.07 -2.38 11.50
C SER A 151 16.57 -2.04 11.48
N ASP A 152 16.23 -0.81 11.06
CA ASP A 152 14.88 -0.25 11.20
C ASP A 152 14.19 -0.15 9.83
N LEU A 153 14.05 -1.31 9.19
CA LEU A 153 13.34 -1.43 7.92
C LEU A 153 11.89 -1.82 8.18
N ARG A 154 10.95 -1.22 7.46
CA ARG A 154 9.54 -1.55 7.55
C ARG A 154 8.94 -1.80 6.17
N ILE A 155 8.14 -2.86 6.06
CA ILE A 155 7.39 -3.16 4.84
C ILE A 155 5.91 -2.92 5.08
N GLU A 156 5.29 -2.07 4.27
CA GLU A 156 3.86 -1.79 4.26
C GLU A 156 3.22 -2.40 3.01
N SER A 157 2.28 -3.32 3.20
CA SER A 157 1.66 -4.01 2.07
C SER A 157 0.17 -4.31 2.28
N PRO A 158 -0.70 -3.77 1.42
CA PRO A 158 -0.43 -2.77 0.38
C PRO A 158 -0.26 -1.35 0.97
N VAL A 159 0.35 -0.45 0.18
CA VAL A 159 0.31 0.98 0.52
C VAL A 159 -1.13 1.49 0.31
N PRO A 160 -1.74 2.18 1.29
CA PRO A 160 -3.09 2.71 1.16
C PRO A 160 -3.25 3.60 -0.08
N GLY A 161 -4.23 3.26 -0.93
CA GLY A 161 -4.52 4.01 -2.15
C GLY A 161 -3.58 3.75 -3.33
N GLU A 162 -2.56 2.91 -3.18
CA GLU A 162 -1.59 2.59 -4.23
C GLU A 162 -1.47 1.07 -4.43
N ALA A 163 -1.27 0.61 -5.67
CA ALA A 163 -1.05 -0.81 -5.97
C ALA A 163 0.44 -1.19 -5.85
N LEU A 164 1.07 -0.80 -4.74
CA LEU A 164 2.49 -0.92 -4.45
C LEU A 164 2.70 -1.60 -3.10
N VAL A 165 3.89 -2.18 -2.93
CA VAL A 165 4.44 -2.56 -1.62
C VAL A 165 5.43 -1.48 -1.21
N GLY A 166 5.19 -0.81 -0.09
CA GLY A 166 6.06 0.23 0.45
C GLY A 166 7.19 -0.40 1.26
N LEU A 167 8.43 -0.03 0.94
CA LEU A 167 9.60 -0.32 1.73
C LEU A 167 10.12 0.97 2.34
N GLU A 168 10.00 1.11 3.65
CA GLU A 168 10.47 2.27 4.39
C GLU A 168 11.86 2.00 4.97
N VAL A 169 12.80 2.86 4.65
CA VAL A 169 14.19 2.78 5.08
C VAL A 169 14.56 4.09 5.77
N PRO A 170 15.27 4.07 6.92
CA PRO A 170 15.76 5.29 7.54
C PRO A 170 16.65 6.09 6.57
N SER A 171 16.48 7.41 6.57
CA SER A 171 17.33 8.29 5.77
C SER A 171 18.80 8.18 6.24
N PRO A 172 19.77 7.94 5.37
CA PRO A 172 21.17 7.96 5.73
C PRO A 172 21.54 9.35 6.24
N ARG A 173 22.24 9.39 7.38
CA ARG A 173 22.72 10.63 8.00
C ARG A 173 24.14 10.91 7.55
#